data_f6864ca38eb582597beda7d9ebc6dcbe
#
_entry.id   f6864ca38eb582597beda7d9ebc6dcbe
#
_cell.length_a   1.000
_cell.length_b   1.000
_cell.length_c   1.000
_cell.angle_alpha   90.00
_cell.angle_beta   90.00
_cell.angle_gamma   90.00
#
_symmetry.space_group_name_H-M   'P 1'
#
loop_
_entity.id
_entity.type
_entity.pdbx_description
1 polymer ?
#
loop_
_entity_poly.entity_id
_entity_poly.type
_entity_poly.pdbx_seq_one_letter_code
_entity_poly.pdbx_strand_id
1 'polypeptide(L)'
;MVENKKIALVTGASSGIGSATAIELAQKNVHVIITGKTLSGLQVTESKIKLDGGTSTIAQLDMNDFVGIDRLGMEIFKRWGKLDILISNAAVLGILGPLHHQASEDFFDVININLLSNHRLIRSMDALLKKSNFSKALFLSSSMASTPKSFWGAYAISKAALNHMVKIWANENKNNNLSIIIVNPGKTRTKIRAKAMPGENEKVLQTPEEVAKKIVGLIFLNKVSKGEIFDILQI
;
A
#
# COMPACT_ATOMS: atom_id res chain seq x y z
N MET A 1 4.42 -12.99 22.57
CA MET A 1 2.99 -13.35 22.45
C MET A 1 2.29 -12.27 21.65
N VAL A 2 1.55 -12.62 20.57
CA VAL A 2 0.85 -11.67 19.65
C VAL A 2 -0.63 -11.53 20.05
N GLU A 3 -1.07 -12.20 21.10
CA GLU A 3 -2.48 -12.46 21.45
C GLU A 3 -3.38 -11.23 21.65
N ASN A 4 -2.83 -10.01 21.79
CA ASN A 4 -3.64 -8.79 21.96
C ASN A 4 -3.26 -7.65 21.00
N LYS A 5 -2.45 -7.95 19.95
CA LYS A 5 -2.04 -6.92 18.99
C LYS A 5 -3.02 -6.82 17.83
N LYS A 6 -3.13 -5.61 17.26
CA LYS A 6 -3.72 -5.46 15.93
C LYS A 6 -2.80 -6.11 14.89
N ILE A 7 -3.39 -6.69 13.85
CA ILE A 7 -2.66 -7.33 12.75
C ILE A 7 -2.75 -6.44 11.51
N ALA A 8 -1.62 -6.05 10.97
CA ALA A 8 -1.53 -5.27 9.74
C ALA A 8 -0.84 -6.05 8.62
N LEU A 9 -1.30 -5.89 7.40
CA LEU A 9 -0.61 -6.29 6.18
C LEU A 9 -0.12 -5.04 5.43
N VAL A 10 1.17 -4.97 5.12
CA VAL A 10 1.77 -3.89 4.33
C VAL A 10 2.42 -4.46 3.07
N THR A 11 1.92 -4.07 1.89
CA THR A 11 2.51 -4.51 0.62
C THR A 11 3.60 -3.54 0.15
N GLY A 12 4.63 -4.06 -0.54
CA GLY A 12 5.77 -3.26 -0.96
C GLY A 12 6.61 -2.74 0.20
N ALA A 13 6.66 -3.51 1.30
CA ALA A 13 7.35 -3.12 2.53
C ALA A 13 8.87 -3.32 2.52
N SER A 14 9.46 -3.64 1.37
CA SER A 14 10.92 -3.83 1.24
C SER A 14 11.70 -2.50 1.15
N SER A 15 11.03 -1.36 0.95
CA SER A 15 11.69 -0.03 0.89
C SER A 15 10.66 1.11 0.92
N GLY A 16 11.16 2.36 1.01
CA GLY A 16 10.38 3.58 0.83
C GLY A 16 9.20 3.69 1.80
N ILE A 17 8.06 4.21 1.30
CA ILE A 17 6.86 4.46 2.11
C ILE A 17 6.36 3.18 2.79
N GLY A 18 6.36 2.03 2.09
CA GLY A 18 5.90 0.77 2.67
C GLY A 18 6.73 0.30 3.86
N SER A 19 8.06 0.35 3.74
CA SER A 19 8.98 0.04 4.84
C SER A 19 8.79 0.99 6.03
N ALA A 20 8.76 2.30 5.78
CA ALA A 20 8.56 3.30 6.82
C ALA A 20 7.20 3.16 7.51
N THR A 21 6.12 2.89 6.74
CA THR A 21 4.78 2.65 7.31
C THR A 21 4.73 1.38 8.17
N ALA A 22 5.43 0.31 7.75
CA ALA A 22 5.51 -0.92 8.54
C ALA A 22 6.21 -0.69 9.88
N ILE A 23 7.31 0.07 9.90
CA ILE A 23 8.04 0.42 11.11
C ILE A 23 7.17 1.29 12.03
N GLU A 24 6.55 2.34 11.51
CA GLU A 24 5.68 3.24 12.29
C GLU A 24 4.47 2.51 12.89
N LEU A 25 3.85 1.56 12.16
CA LEU A 25 2.77 0.71 12.70
C LEU A 25 3.27 -0.18 13.84
N ALA A 26 4.46 -0.77 13.69
CA ALA A 26 5.04 -1.62 14.73
C ALA A 26 5.31 -0.86 16.04
N GLN A 27 5.72 0.42 15.96
CA GLN A 27 5.88 1.32 17.11
C GLN A 27 4.53 1.63 17.81
N LYS A 28 3.39 1.47 17.13
CA LYS A 28 2.04 1.57 17.70
C LYS A 28 1.50 0.24 18.25
N ASN A 29 2.39 -0.70 18.56
CA ASN A 29 2.06 -2.03 19.08
C ASN A 29 1.19 -2.88 18.13
N VAL A 30 1.38 -2.71 16.81
CA VAL A 30 0.74 -3.53 15.76
C VAL A 30 1.72 -4.63 15.36
N HIS A 31 1.24 -5.86 15.17
CA HIS A 31 2.02 -6.91 14.51
C HIS A 31 1.91 -6.74 13.00
N VAL A 32 3.04 -6.58 12.31
CA VAL A 32 3.03 -6.21 10.89
C VAL A 32 3.48 -7.37 10.02
N ILE A 33 2.60 -7.84 9.15
CA ILE A 33 2.94 -8.75 8.05
C ILE A 33 3.50 -7.89 6.93
N ILE A 34 4.81 -8.04 6.67
CA ILE A 34 5.51 -7.28 5.63
C ILE A 34 5.70 -8.12 4.39
N THR A 35 5.22 -7.63 3.24
CA THR A 35 5.34 -8.36 1.98
C THR A 35 5.97 -7.51 0.88
N GLY A 36 6.68 -8.19 -0.02
CA GLY A 36 7.38 -7.61 -1.16
C GLY A 36 8.19 -8.66 -1.91
N LYS A 37 8.63 -8.32 -3.11
CA LYS A 37 9.39 -9.21 -3.99
C LYS A 37 10.80 -9.51 -3.47
N THR A 38 11.47 -8.54 -2.87
CA THR A 38 12.88 -8.59 -2.49
C THR A 38 13.04 -8.97 -1.02
N LEU A 39 13.48 -10.21 -0.76
CA LEU A 39 13.66 -10.74 0.60
C LEU A 39 14.65 -9.91 1.43
N SER A 40 15.79 -9.54 0.86
CA SER A 40 16.81 -8.73 1.56
C SER A 40 16.24 -7.38 2.05
N GLY A 41 15.41 -6.71 1.24
CA GLY A 41 14.75 -5.47 1.65
C GLY A 41 13.74 -5.69 2.78
N LEU A 42 13.01 -6.82 2.78
CA LEU A 42 12.10 -7.18 3.87
C LEU A 42 12.86 -7.48 5.17
N GLN A 43 14.00 -8.17 5.08
CA GLN A 43 14.86 -8.44 6.24
C GLN A 43 15.41 -7.16 6.86
N VAL A 44 15.78 -6.16 6.05
CA VAL A 44 16.20 -4.84 6.56
C VAL A 44 15.05 -4.17 7.31
N THR A 45 13.82 -4.21 6.75
CA THR A 45 12.64 -3.63 7.41
C THR A 45 12.32 -4.38 8.72
N GLU A 46 12.34 -5.71 8.70
CA GLU A 46 12.13 -6.53 9.89
C GLU A 46 13.15 -6.22 11.00
N SER A 47 14.43 -6.10 10.64
CA SER A 47 15.50 -5.77 11.60
C SER A 47 15.25 -4.43 12.28
N LYS A 48 14.82 -3.40 11.53
CA LYS A 48 14.45 -2.10 12.10
C LYS A 48 13.26 -2.21 13.05
N ILE A 49 12.21 -2.96 12.66
CA ILE A 49 11.05 -3.21 13.52
C ILE A 49 11.47 -3.90 14.83
N LYS A 50 12.35 -4.89 14.76
CA LYS A 50 12.85 -5.61 15.94
C LYS A 50 13.71 -4.73 16.86
N LEU A 51 14.57 -3.89 16.29
CA LEU A 51 15.40 -2.94 17.05
C LEU A 51 14.54 -1.96 17.85
N ASP A 52 13.39 -1.54 17.30
CA ASP A 52 12.42 -0.68 17.99
C ASP A 52 11.48 -1.45 18.94
N GLY A 53 11.74 -2.74 19.21
CA GLY A 53 10.92 -3.59 20.07
C GLY A 53 9.58 -4.04 19.47
N GLY A 54 9.36 -3.79 18.18
CA GLY A 54 8.17 -4.19 17.45
C GLY A 54 8.18 -5.66 17.04
N THR A 55 7.09 -6.11 16.40
CA THR A 55 6.97 -7.49 15.89
C THR A 55 6.49 -7.51 14.45
N SER A 56 7.08 -8.38 13.63
CA SER A 56 6.67 -8.56 12.23
C SER A 56 6.75 -10.03 11.80
N THR A 57 6.13 -10.31 10.67
CA THR A 57 6.24 -11.58 9.92
C THR A 57 6.57 -11.24 8.47
N ILE A 58 7.66 -11.81 7.94
CA ILE A 58 7.98 -11.69 6.52
C ILE A 58 7.12 -12.69 5.73
N ALA A 59 6.45 -12.18 4.70
CA ALA A 59 5.77 -12.95 3.67
C ALA A 59 6.29 -12.50 2.30
N GLN A 60 7.38 -13.13 1.81
CA GLN A 60 7.90 -12.78 0.48
C GLN A 60 6.87 -13.11 -0.59
N LEU A 61 6.51 -12.11 -1.40
CA LEU A 61 5.49 -12.24 -2.45
C LEU A 61 5.74 -11.26 -3.58
N ASP A 62 5.69 -11.75 -4.82
CA ASP A 62 5.55 -10.90 -6.00
C ASP A 62 4.06 -10.59 -6.21
N MET A 63 3.71 -9.32 -6.42
CA MET A 63 2.31 -8.92 -6.64
C MET A 63 1.73 -9.44 -7.97
N ASN A 64 2.56 -9.97 -8.88
CA ASN A 64 2.12 -10.71 -10.06
C ASN A 64 1.68 -12.16 -9.73
N ASP A 65 2.05 -12.69 -8.55
CA ASP A 65 1.59 -14.00 -8.09
C ASP A 65 0.21 -13.90 -7.43
N PHE A 66 -0.84 -13.88 -8.23
CA PHE A 66 -2.23 -13.77 -7.75
C PHE A 66 -2.65 -14.96 -6.89
N VAL A 67 -2.14 -16.16 -7.17
CA VAL A 67 -2.37 -17.35 -6.34
C VAL A 67 -1.67 -17.19 -5.00
N GLY A 68 -0.46 -16.64 -5.00
CA GLY A 68 0.27 -16.28 -3.78
C GLY A 68 -0.48 -15.26 -2.91
N ILE A 69 -1.16 -14.28 -3.51
CA ILE A 69 -2.00 -13.33 -2.77
C ILE A 69 -3.15 -14.06 -2.05
N ASP A 70 -3.84 -14.99 -2.73
CA ASP A 70 -4.91 -15.75 -2.10
C ASP A 70 -4.38 -16.65 -0.98
N ARG A 71 -3.23 -17.30 -1.21
CA ARG A 71 -2.55 -18.13 -0.21
C ARG A 71 -2.18 -17.30 1.02
N LEU A 72 -1.68 -16.08 0.83
CA LEU A 72 -1.40 -15.15 1.93
C LEU A 72 -2.65 -14.86 2.77
N GLY A 73 -3.81 -14.62 2.13
CA GLY A 73 -5.08 -14.42 2.83
C GLY A 73 -5.48 -15.64 3.68
N MET A 74 -5.33 -16.86 3.13
CA MET A 74 -5.58 -18.10 3.87
C MET A 74 -4.64 -18.26 5.06
N GLU A 75 -3.35 -17.96 4.91
CA GLU A 75 -2.38 -18.06 6.01
C GLU A 75 -2.65 -17.01 7.11
N ILE A 76 -3.06 -15.79 6.74
CA ILE A 76 -3.49 -14.78 7.71
C ILE A 76 -4.72 -15.28 8.48
N PHE A 77 -5.69 -15.86 7.79
CA PHE A 77 -6.86 -16.44 8.45
C PHE A 77 -6.50 -17.56 9.43
N LYS A 78 -5.66 -18.51 9.03
CA LYS A 78 -5.24 -19.63 9.88
C LYS A 78 -4.51 -19.17 11.15
N ARG A 79 -3.67 -18.12 11.02
CA ARG A 79 -2.79 -17.68 12.12
C ARG A 79 -3.46 -16.69 13.07
N TRP A 80 -4.30 -15.79 12.55
CA TRP A 80 -4.86 -14.68 13.34
C TRP A 80 -6.38 -14.57 13.27
N GLY A 81 -7.03 -15.28 12.35
CA GLY A 81 -8.48 -15.29 12.18
C GLY A 81 -9.08 -14.00 11.61
N LYS A 82 -8.31 -12.92 11.57
CA LYS A 82 -8.72 -11.57 11.13
C LYS A 82 -7.55 -10.78 10.56
N LEU A 83 -7.88 -9.66 9.93
CA LEU A 83 -6.93 -8.59 9.58
C LEU A 83 -7.50 -7.25 10.07
N ASP A 84 -6.73 -6.48 10.82
CA ASP A 84 -7.18 -5.19 11.34
C ASP A 84 -6.84 -4.03 10.38
N ILE A 85 -5.69 -4.10 9.72
CA ILE A 85 -5.18 -3.04 8.85
C ILE A 85 -4.62 -3.64 7.56
N LEU A 86 -5.06 -3.11 6.40
CA LEU A 86 -4.45 -3.34 5.10
C LEU A 86 -3.82 -2.04 4.59
N ILE A 87 -2.52 -2.04 4.30
CA ILE A 87 -1.82 -0.98 3.58
C ILE A 87 -1.39 -1.50 2.21
N SER A 88 -2.14 -1.13 1.20
CA SER A 88 -1.79 -1.43 -0.19
C SER A 88 -0.90 -0.33 -0.75
N ASN A 89 0.41 -0.60 -0.74
CA ASN A 89 1.45 0.35 -1.14
C ASN A 89 2.28 -0.15 -2.34
N ALA A 90 2.36 -1.46 -2.57
CA ALA A 90 3.13 -2.01 -3.68
C ALA A 90 2.72 -1.39 -5.03
N ALA A 91 3.70 -0.91 -5.78
CA ALA A 91 3.49 -0.35 -7.12
C ALA A 91 4.79 -0.35 -7.93
N VAL A 92 4.66 -0.29 -9.24
CA VAL A 92 5.76 -0.04 -10.18
C VAL A 92 5.43 1.15 -11.07
N LEU A 93 6.46 1.87 -11.51
CA LEU A 93 6.31 3.02 -12.42
C LEU A 93 6.11 2.58 -13.88
N GLY A 94 6.73 1.47 -14.25
CA GLY A 94 6.88 1.08 -15.64
C GLY A 94 7.87 1.97 -16.40
N ILE A 95 7.69 2.05 -17.72
CA ILE A 95 8.46 2.91 -18.64
C ILE A 95 7.66 4.17 -18.92
N LEU A 96 8.29 5.33 -18.71
CA LEU A 96 7.70 6.62 -19.09
C LEU A 96 8.02 6.91 -20.55
N GLY A 97 7.01 7.23 -21.34
CA GLY A 97 7.16 7.50 -22.77
C GLY A 97 5.81 7.76 -23.46
N PRO A 98 5.83 8.12 -24.76
CA PRO A 98 4.61 8.28 -25.53
C PRO A 98 3.73 7.03 -25.47
N LEU A 99 2.42 7.20 -25.26
CA LEU A 99 1.51 6.09 -25.03
C LEU A 99 1.54 5.04 -26.16
N HIS A 100 1.65 5.50 -27.41
CA HIS A 100 1.71 4.63 -28.58
C HIS A 100 3.05 3.91 -28.79
N HIS A 101 4.08 4.25 -28.01
CA HIS A 101 5.38 3.56 -28.02
C HIS A 101 5.56 2.61 -26.83
N GLN A 102 4.61 2.54 -25.89
CA GLN A 102 4.72 1.62 -24.78
C GLN A 102 4.49 0.19 -25.26
N ALA A 103 5.44 -0.69 -25.00
CA ALA A 103 5.29 -2.11 -25.26
C ALA A 103 4.14 -2.69 -24.43
N SER A 104 3.37 -3.60 -25.02
CA SER A 104 2.19 -4.19 -24.37
C SER A 104 2.57 -4.91 -23.06
N GLU A 105 3.70 -5.60 -23.04
CA GLU A 105 4.20 -6.34 -21.87
C GLU A 105 4.48 -5.39 -20.70
N ASP A 106 5.15 -4.27 -20.94
CA ASP A 106 5.44 -3.25 -19.92
C ASP A 106 4.14 -2.62 -19.39
N PHE A 107 3.20 -2.35 -20.30
CA PHE A 107 1.90 -1.80 -19.95
C PHE A 107 1.14 -2.79 -19.06
N PHE A 108 1.07 -4.07 -19.44
CA PHE A 108 0.39 -5.12 -18.69
C PHE A 108 1.04 -5.36 -17.33
N ASP A 109 2.37 -5.35 -17.21
CA ASP A 109 3.05 -5.50 -15.93
C ASP A 109 2.63 -4.40 -14.94
N VAL A 110 2.56 -3.14 -15.39
CA VAL A 110 2.07 -2.04 -14.56
C VAL A 110 0.61 -2.22 -14.15
N ILE A 111 -0.27 -2.62 -15.07
CA ILE A 111 -1.68 -2.87 -14.77
C ILE A 111 -1.83 -4.06 -13.80
N ASN A 112 -1.10 -5.14 -14.01
CA ASN A 112 -1.13 -6.30 -13.14
C ASN A 112 -0.73 -5.94 -11.71
N ILE A 113 0.41 -5.26 -11.53
CA ILE A 113 0.93 -4.93 -10.20
C ILE A 113 0.12 -3.80 -9.54
N ASN A 114 -0.20 -2.73 -10.26
CA ASN A 114 -0.80 -1.55 -9.63
C ASN A 114 -2.34 -1.64 -9.50
N LEU A 115 -3.01 -2.47 -10.31
CA LEU A 115 -4.46 -2.56 -10.34
C LEU A 115 -4.97 -3.98 -10.04
N LEU A 116 -4.62 -4.98 -10.84
CA LEU A 116 -5.21 -6.32 -10.70
C LEU A 116 -4.78 -7.00 -9.40
N SER A 117 -3.55 -6.80 -8.95
CA SER A 117 -3.12 -7.30 -7.64
C SER A 117 -3.94 -6.68 -6.50
N ASN A 118 -4.33 -5.40 -6.61
CA ASN A 118 -5.18 -4.73 -5.64
C ASN A 118 -6.61 -5.28 -5.64
N HIS A 119 -7.16 -5.59 -6.81
CA HIS A 119 -8.42 -6.33 -6.89
C HIS A 119 -8.31 -7.68 -6.17
N ARG A 120 -7.21 -8.41 -6.39
CA ARG A 120 -6.98 -9.69 -5.72
C ARG A 120 -6.82 -9.55 -4.21
N LEU A 121 -6.12 -8.50 -3.74
CA LEU A 121 -6.01 -8.17 -2.32
C LEU A 121 -7.37 -7.87 -1.69
N ILE A 122 -8.20 -7.05 -2.33
CA ILE A 122 -9.56 -6.75 -1.87
C ILE A 122 -10.34 -8.07 -1.70
N ARG A 123 -10.36 -8.91 -2.73
CA ARG A 123 -11.05 -10.20 -2.71
C ARG A 123 -10.57 -11.12 -1.60
N SER A 124 -9.25 -11.21 -1.38
CA SER A 124 -8.66 -12.11 -0.38
C SER A 124 -8.79 -11.58 1.05
N MET A 125 -8.83 -10.24 1.25
CA MET A 125 -8.73 -9.63 2.57
C MET A 125 -10.08 -9.09 3.09
N ASP A 126 -11.09 -8.89 2.25
CA ASP A 126 -12.39 -8.28 2.64
C ASP A 126 -13.03 -9.00 3.83
N ALA A 127 -13.17 -10.32 3.76
CA ALA A 127 -13.76 -11.11 4.84
C ALA A 127 -12.94 -11.05 6.13
N LEU A 128 -11.61 -10.98 6.04
CA LEU A 128 -10.70 -10.87 7.19
C LEU A 128 -10.81 -9.49 7.85
N LEU A 129 -10.88 -8.43 7.05
CA LEU A 129 -11.07 -7.06 7.52
C LEU A 129 -12.43 -6.92 8.23
N LYS A 130 -13.50 -7.48 7.68
CA LYS A 130 -14.85 -7.45 8.28
C LYS A 130 -14.95 -8.19 9.61
N LYS A 131 -14.05 -9.13 9.90
CA LYS A 131 -13.96 -9.80 11.21
C LYS A 131 -13.29 -8.95 12.28
N SER A 132 -12.66 -7.84 11.94
CA SER A 132 -12.01 -6.94 12.89
C SER A 132 -12.97 -5.88 13.41
N ASN A 133 -12.87 -5.57 14.70
CA ASN A 133 -13.53 -4.41 15.29
C ASN A 133 -12.77 -3.09 15.00
N PHE A 134 -11.53 -3.18 14.51
CA PHE A 134 -10.71 -2.06 14.06
C PHE A 134 -10.32 -2.27 12.59
N SER A 135 -11.26 -2.05 11.68
CA SER A 135 -11.10 -2.41 10.28
C SER A 135 -10.72 -1.20 9.42
N LYS A 136 -9.50 -1.19 8.91
CA LYS A 136 -8.93 -0.11 8.09
C LYS A 136 -8.24 -0.68 6.85
N ALA A 137 -8.58 -0.14 5.68
CA ALA A 137 -7.89 -0.44 4.43
C ALA A 137 -7.43 0.87 3.78
N LEU A 138 -6.14 1.01 3.51
CA LEU A 138 -5.55 2.20 2.90
C LEU A 138 -4.82 1.81 1.62
N PHE A 139 -5.10 2.57 0.55
CA PHE A 139 -4.50 2.39 -0.77
C PHE A 139 -3.68 3.61 -1.15
N LEU A 140 -2.40 3.39 -1.49
CA LEU A 140 -1.55 4.45 -2.01
C LEU A 140 -1.84 4.73 -3.48
N SER A 141 -2.29 5.95 -3.72
CA SER A 141 -2.55 6.52 -5.03
C SER A 141 -1.41 7.43 -5.49
N SER A 142 -1.71 8.40 -6.33
CA SER A 142 -0.79 9.41 -6.85
C SER A 142 -1.59 10.59 -7.39
N SER A 143 -0.99 11.78 -7.45
CA SER A 143 -1.54 12.93 -8.18
C SER A 143 -1.77 12.64 -9.66
N MET A 144 -1.03 11.67 -10.24
CA MET A 144 -1.21 11.22 -11.62
C MET A 144 -2.55 10.51 -11.85
N ALA A 145 -3.25 10.11 -10.80
CA ALA A 145 -4.57 9.51 -10.90
C ALA A 145 -5.67 10.51 -11.31
N SER A 146 -5.49 11.78 -10.99
CA SER A 146 -6.47 12.86 -11.27
C SER A 146 -6.00 13.86 -12.31
N THR A 147 -4.67 13.96 -12.54
CA THR A 147 -4.09 14.94 -13.46
C THR A 147 -3.33 14.21 -14.56
N PRO A 148 -3.92 14.06 -15.77
CA PRO A 148 -3.24 13.45 -16.90
C PRO A 148 -1.96 14.22 -17.24
N LYS A 149 -0.86 13.50 -17.40
CA LYS A 149 0.43 14.09 -17.78
C LYS A 149 1.04 13.28 -18.92
N SER A 150 1.55 13.97 -19.94
CA SER A 150 2.24 13.34 -21.06
C SER A 150 3.34 12.39 -20.56
N PHE A 151 3.47 11.24 -21.21
CA PHE A 151 4.47 10.20 -20.97
C PHE A 151 4.23 9.31 -19.71
N TRP A 152 3.17 9.53 -18.94
CA TRP A 152 2.87 8.76 -17.73
C TRP A 152 1.88 7.59 -17.96
N GLY A 153 1.53 7.28 -19.19
CA GLY A 153 0.55 6.31 -19.68
C GLY A 153 0.10 5.23 -18.68
N ALA A 154 0.73 4.07 -18.68
CA ALA A 154 0.33 2.92 -17.87
C ALA A 154 0.22 3.24 -16.37
N TYR A 155 1.18 4.00 -15.83
CA TYR A 155 1.17 4.36 -14.40
C TYR A 155 -0.05 5.21 -14.03
N ALA A 156 -0.28 6.30 -14.77
CA ALA A 156 -1.40 7.21 -14.50
C ALA A 156 -2.75 6.48 -14.66
N ILE A 157 -2.90 5.70 -15.72
CA ILE A 157 -4.09 4.88 -15.97
C ILE A 157 -4.33 3.90 -14.82
N SER A 158 -3.29 3.17 -14.38
CA SER A 158 -3.41 2.21 -13.28
C SER A 158 -3.85 2.88 -11.96
N LYS A 159 -3.33 4.07 -11.64
CA LYS A 159 -3.69 4.80 -10.41
C LYS A 159 -5.08 5.43 -10.49
N ALA A 160 -5.51 5.90 -11.66
CA ALA A 160 -6.88 6.38 -11.87
C ALA A 160 -7.90 5.24 -11.71
N ALA A 161 -7.62 4.09 -12.35
CA ALA A 161 -8.45 2.89 -12.22
C ALA A 161 -8.48 2.36 -10.78
N LEU A 162 -7.33 2.34 -10.08
CA LEU A 162 -7.25 1.97 -8.66
C LEU A 162 -8.16 2.86 -7.81
N ASN A 163 -8.09 4.19 -7.98
CA ASN A 163 -8.94 5.12 -7.23
C ASN A 163 -10.42 4.82 -7.45
N HIS A 164 -10.81 4.56 -8.70
CA HIS A 164 -12.20 4.26 -9.02
C HIS A 164 -12.65 2.92 -8.42
N MET A 165 -11.83 1.87 -8.53
CA MET A 165 -12.10 0.56 -7.94
C MET A 165 -12.26 0.65 -6.41
N VAL A 166 -11.36 1.35 -5.73
CA VAL A 166 -11.42 1.51 -4.27
C VAL A 166 -12.65 2.29 -3.83
N LYS A 167 -13.09 3.31 -4.59
CA LYS A 167 -14.34 4.04 -4.34
C LYS A 167 -15.57 3.15 -4.49
N ILE A 168 -15.59 2.25 -5.50
CA ILE A 168 -16.67 1.26 -5.65
C ILE A 168 -16.73 0.39 -4.41
N TRP A 169 -15.60 -0.21 -4.00
CA TRP A 169 -15.55 -1.06 -2.81
C TRP A 169 -15.93 -0.30 -1.52
N ALA A 170 -15.55 0.98 -1.39
CA ALA A 170 -15.97 1.83 -0.28
C ALA A 170 -17.49 2.03 -0.25
N ASN A 171 -18.13 2.23 -1.40
CA ASN A 171 -19.58 2.36 -1.53
C ASN A 171 -20.32 1.06 -1.15
N GLU A 172 -19.79 -0.08 -1.54
CA GLU A 172 -20.32 -1.41 -1.17
C GLU A 172 -20.22 -1.66 0.34
N ASN A 173 -19.31 -0.98 1.03
CA ASN A 173 -19.05 -1.14 2.46
C ASN A 173 -19.58 0.02 3.34
N LYS A 174 -20.49 0.86 2.84
CA LYS A 174 -21.01 2.02 3.58
C LYS A 174 -21.60 1.68 4.96
N ASN A 175 -22.26 0.54 5.06
CA ASN A 175 -23.05 0.15 6.22
C ASN A 175 -22.31 -0.75 7.22
N ASN A 176 -20.99 -0.92 7.08
CA ASN A 176 -20.19 -1.72 8.02
C ASN A 176 -19.06 -0.86 8.65
N ASN A 177 -18.27 -1.47 9.54
CA ASN A 177 -17.20 -0.79 10.28
C ASN A 177 -15.89 -0.63 9.49
N LEU A 178 -15.77 -1.19 8.27
CA LEU A 178 -14.56 -1.10 7.45
C LEU A 178 -14.37 0.32 6.92
N SER A 179 -13.33 1.01 7.35
CA SER A 179 -12.91 2.30 6.79
C SER A 179 -11.98 2.06 5.61
N ILE A 180 -12.30 2.63 4.45
CA ILE A 180 -11.53 2.50 3.22
C ILE A 180 -11.02 3.88 2.83
N ILE A 181 -9.69 4.02 2.71
CA ILE A 181 -8.98 5.28 2.58
C ILE A 181 -8.11 5.23 1.33
N ILE A 182 -8.11 6.31 0.55
CA ILE A 182 -7.19 6.50 -0.57
C ILE A 182 -6.24 7.63 -0.19
N VAL A 183 -4.94 7.44 -0.37
CA VAL A 183 -3.92 8.44 -0.02
C VAL A 183 -3.06 8.79 -1.22
N ASN A 184 -2.98 10.08 -1.55
CA ASN A 184 -1.92 10.62 -2.38
C ASN A 184 -0.74 11.03 -1.48
N PRO A 185 0.42 10.32 -1.56
CA PRO A 185 1.56 10.58 -0.69
C PRO A 185 2.33 11.86 -1.05
N GLY A 186 1.98 12.52 -2.17
CA GLY A 186 2.71 13.67 -2.67
C GLY A 186 4.12 13.32 -3.18
N LYS A 187 4.97 14.33 -3.27
CA LYS A 187 6.36 14.17 -3.72
C LYS A 187 7.22 13.60 -2.59
N THR A 188 7.48 12.31 -2.62
CA THR A 188 8.22 11.58 -1.59
C THR A 188 9.51 11.01 -2.14
N ARG A 189 10.60 11.10 -1.40
CA ARG A 189 11.92 10.57 -1.74
C ARG A 189 11.92 9.05 -1.75
N THR A 190 11.64 8.47 -2.91
CA THR A 190 11.52 7.03 -3.15
C THR A 190 12.22 6.63 -4.45
N LYS A 191 12.52 5.33 -4.62
CA LYS A 191 13.07 4.80 -5.87
C LYS A 191 12.18 5.09 -7.08
N ILE A 192 10.85 5.01 -6.91
CA ILE A 192 9.88 5.35 -7.98
C ILE A 192 10.02 6.83 -8.35
N ARG A 193 10.13 7.73 -7.36
CA ARG A 193 10.28 9.17 -7.61
C ARG A 193 11.59 9.49 -8.31
N ALA A 194 12.71 8.93 -7.84
CA ALA A 194 14.02 9.12 -8.47
C ALA A 194 14.04 8.64 -9.94
N LYS A 195 13.39 7.49 -10.22
CA LYS A 195 13.23 6.99 -11.60
C LYS A 195 12.34 7.89 -12.46
N ALA A 196 11.27 8.44 -11.88
CA ALA A 196 10.31 9.28 -12.61
C ALA A 196 10.83 10.69 -12.89
N MET A 197 11.67 11.23 -12.01
CA MET A 197 12.15 12.60 -12.03
C MET A 197 13.67 12.64 -11.75
N PRO A 198 14.49 12.09 -12.65
CA PRO A 198 15.94 12.11 -12.49
C PRO A 198 16.44 13.57 -12.42
N GLY A 199 17.32 13.85 -11.46
CA GLY A 199 17.87 15.19 -11.24
C GLY A 199 17.02 16.12 -10.38
N GLU A 200 15.85 15.67 -9.87
CA GLU A 200 15.10 16.46 -8.88
C GLU A 200 15.85 16.58 -7.57
N ASN A 201 15.84 17.77 -6.97
CA ASN A 201 16.48 18.00 -5.68
C ASN A 201 15.79 17.22 -4.56
N GLU A 202 16.43 16.15 -4.08
CA GLU A 202 15.87 15.29 -3.02
C GLU A 202 15.62 16.01 -1.69
N LYS A 203 16.32 17.13 -1.42
CA LYS A 203 16.20 17.88 -0.16
C LYS A 203 14.85 18.58 0.00
N VAL A 204 14.15 18.83 -1.11
CA VAL A 204 12.79 19.43 -1.08
C VAL A 204 11.67 18.41 -1.07
N LEU A 205 12.01 17.12 -1.08
CA LEU A 205 11.04 16.03 -1.05
C LEU A 205 10.78 15.58 0.39
N GLN A 206 9.51 15.24 0.69
CA GLN A 206 9.21 14.57 1.95
C GLN A 206 9.97 13.24 2.05
N THR A 207 10.39 12.88 3.25
CA THR A 207 10.95 11.56 3.51
C THR A 207 9.86 10.51 3.58
N PRO A 208 10.16 9.22 3.32
CA PRO A 208 9.22 8.13 3.55
C PRO A 208 8.70 8.09 4.99
N GLU A 209 9.53 8.45 5.97
CA GLU A 209 9.21 8.47 7.39
C GLU A 209 8.18 9.56 7.74
N GLU A 210 8.31 10.77 7.17
CA GLU A 210 7.31 11.85 7.34
C GLU A 210 5.95 11.45 6.77
N VAL A 211 5.94 10.85 5.58
CA VAL A 211 4.72 10.35 4.95
C VAL A 211 4.11 9.19 5.75
N ALA A 212 4.93 8.27 6.26
CA ALA A 212 4.48 7.14 7.07
C ALA A 212 3.79 7.59 8.36
N LYS A 213 4.34 8.59 9.07
CA LYS A 213 3.70 9.16 10.27
C LYS A 213 2.31 9.68 9.98
N LYS A 214 2.13 10.40 8.88
CA LYS A 214 0.81 10.92 8.45
C LYS A 214 -0.15 9.78 8.07
N ILE A 215 0.33 8.78 7.32
CA ILE A 215 -0.46 7.58 6.96
C ILE A 215 -0.95 6.87 8.22
N VAL A 216 -0.06 6.61 9.16
CA VAL A 216 -0.40 5.92 10.42
C VAL A 216 -1.32 6.80 11.27
N GLY A 217 -1.11 8.11 11.28
CA GLY A 217 -2.04 9.07 11.88
C GLY A 217 -3.47 8.90 11.37
N LEU A 218 -3.66 8.85 10.04
CA LEU A 218 -4.96 8.63 9.41
C LEU A 218 -5.59 7.27 9.81
N ILE A 219 -4.79 6.20 9.89
CA ILE A 219 -5.27 4.87 10.27
C ILE A 219 -5.87 4.88 11.68
N PHE A 220 -5.29 5.64 12.60
CA PHE A 220 -5.75 5.71 14.00
C PHE A 220 -6.79 6.80 14.26
N LEU A 221 -7.22 7.57 13.27
CA LEU A 221 -8.37 8.45 13.42
C LEU A 221 -9.67 7.66 13.64
N ASN A 222 -10.51 8.14 14.58
CA ASN A 222 -11.77 7.47 14.93
C ASN A 222 -12.80 7.49 13.79
N LYS A 223 -12.83 8.56 13.00
CA LYS A 223 -13.74 8.70 11.85
C LYS A 223 -12.94 9.17 10.64
N VAL A 224 -13.01 8.42 9.56
CA VAL A 224 -12.47 8.79 8.25
C VAL A 224 -13.56 8.50 7.23
N SER A 225 -13.84 9.45 6.35
CA SER A 225 -14.82 9.29 5.26
C SER A 225 -14.38 8.15 4.34
N LYS A 226 -15.30 7.25 4.02
CA LYS A 226 -15.00 6.07 3.18
C LYS A 226 -14.87 6.47 1.72
N GLY A 227 -13.79 6.00 1.08
CA GLY A 227 -13.53 6.26 -0.34
C GLY A 227 -13.06 7.68 -0.66
N GLU A 228 -12.81 8.50 0.36
CA GLU A 228 -12.23 9.82 0.20
C GLU A 228 -10.73 9.73 -0.12
N ILE A 229 -10.26 10.68 -0.94
CA ILE A 229 -8.85 10.82 -1.29
C ILE A 229 -8.23 11.88 -0.39
N PHE A 230 -7.26 11.45 0.41
CA PHE A 230 -6.48 12.34 1.26
C PHE A 230 -5.16 12.70 0.57
N ASP A 231 -4.91 13.98 0.41
CA ASP A 231 -3.59 14.47 -0.01
C ASP A 231 -2.74 14.70 1.24
N ILE A 232 -1.64 13.97 1.35
CA ILE A 232 -0.72 14.05 2.49
C ILE A 232 -0.13 15.46 2.67
N LEU A 233 -0.04 16.26 1.60
CA LEU A 233 0.45 17.63 1.67
C LEU A 233 -0.54 18.58 2.37
N GLN A 234 -1.80 18.19 2.47
CA GLN A 234 -2.87 19.00 3.07
C GLN A 234 -3.22 18.57 4.51
N ILE A 235 -2.58 17.53 5.00
CA ILE A 235 -2.67 17.00 6.36
C ILE A 235 -1.35 17.31 7.09
#